data_74816f9c7704c36f6c4ea4d7da2234b6
#
_entry.id   74816f9c7704c36f6c4ea4d7da2234b6
#
_cell.length_a   1.000
_cell.length_b   1.000
_cell.length_c   1.000
_cell.angle_alpha   90.00
_cell.angle_beta   90.00
_cell.angle_gamma   90.00
#
_symmetry.space_group_name_H-M   'P 1'
#
loop_
_entity.id
_entity.type
_entity.pdbx_description
1 polymer ?
#
loop_
_entity_poly.entity_id
_entity_poly.type
_entity_poly.pdbx_seq_one_letter_code
_entity_poly.pdbx_strand_id
1 'polypeptide(L)'
;DVAPSRGLGDVYKRQVVDVQPKEVSIALLEDKQLVELQSEGRNISFSVGNMYLGRVKKLMPGLNACFVDVGYEKDAFLHYLDLGPQFNSLEKYVKQTLSDKKKLPQITKATILPDLEKDGTVANTLKVGQEVVVQIVKEPISTKGPRLTSEISFAGRYLVLIPFNDKVSVSQKIKSSEERARLKQLLMSIKPKNFGVIVRTVAEGKRVAELDGELKVLLKHWEDAVTKIQKATKFPTLIYEETSRAVGLLRDLFNPSFENIHVNDEAVFHEIKDYVTLIAPDRAGIVKLYKGQLPIYDNFGITKQIKSSFGKTVSYKSGAYLIIEPVS
;
A
#
# COMPACT_ATOMS: atom_id res chain seq x y z
N ASP A 1 -4.47 -40.73 5.91
CA ASP A 1 -3.99 -39.37 5.84
C ASP A 1 -3.34 -39.01 7.17
N VAL A 2 -2.02 -39.14 7.20
CA VAL A 2 -1.20 -38.80 8.38
C VAL A 2 -0.97 -37.29 8.32
N ALA A 3 -1.58 -36.52 9.22
CA ALA A 3 -1.26 -35.12 9.39
C ALA A 3 0.25 -34.97 9.67
N PRO A 4 0.97 -34.04 9.00
CA PRO A 4 2.39 -33.84 9.24
C PRO A 4 2.60 -33.47 10.73
N SER A 5 3.59 -34.09 11.35
CA SER A 5 3.97 -33.87 12.75
C SER A 5 4.26 -32.39 12.96
N ARG A 6 3.57 -31.80 13.95
CA ARG A 6 3.81 -30.42 14.40
C ARG A 6 5.24 -30.28 14.91
N GLY A 7 6.07 -29.53 14.16
CA GLY A 7 7.28 -28.94 14.71
C GLY A 7 6.91 -27.94 15.80
N LEU A 8 7.60 -27.96 16.93
CA LEU A 8 7.47 -26.96 18.00
C LEU A 8 7.82 -25.58 17.41
N GLY A 9 6.82 -24.77 17.03
CA GLY A 9 7.00 -23.40 16.58
C GLY A 9 6.18 -22.95 15.36
N ASP A 10 5.44 -23.81 14.68
CA ASP A 10 4.61 -23.39 13.54
C ASP A 10 3.28 -22.75 14.01
N VAL A 11 3.19 -21.42 13.85
CA VAL A 11 1.96 -20.67 14.11
C VAL A 11 1.11 -20.70 12.85
N TYR A 12 -0.12 -21.24 12.95
CA TYR A 12 -1.05 -21.29 11.82
C TYR A 12 -1.84 -20.01 11.68
N LYS A 13 -1.76 -19.40 10.51
CA LYS A 13 -2.46 -18.15 10.22
C LYS A 13 -3.74 -18.38 9.43
N ARG A 14 -4.77 -17.63 9.79
CA ARG A 14 -6.04 -17.58 9.07
C ARG A 14 -6.47 -16.14 8.91
N GLN A 15 -6.87 -15.77 7.70
CA GLN A 15 -7.51 -14.50 7.44
C GLN A 15 -9.02 -14.72 7.29
N VAL A 16 -9.81 -13.87 7.91
CA VAL A 16 -11.27 -13.85 7.77
C VAL A 16 -11.70 -12.45 7.36
N VAL A 17 -12.34 -12.36 6.20
CA VAL A 17 -12.80 -11.10 5.61
C VAL A 17 -14.32 -11.06 5.70
N ASP A 18 -14.84 -10.11 6.46
CA ASP A 18 -16.27 -9.83 6.59
C ASP A 18 -16.61 -8.58 5.78
N VAL A 19 -17.35 -8.79 4.69
CA VAL A 19 -17.79 -7.73 3.80
C VAL A 19 -19.24 -7.40 4.13
N GLN A 20 -19.46 -6.19 4.61
CA GLN A 20 -20.76 -5.60 4.92
C GLN A 20 -21.09 -4.49 3.90
N PRO A 21 -22.33 -4.02 3.80
CA PRO A 21 -22.72 -2.99 2.81
C PRO A 21 -21.91 -1.69 2.89
N LYS A 22 -21.41 -1.32 4.07
CA LYS A 22 -20.68 -0.05 4.29
C LYS A 22 -19.20 -0.25 4.62
N GLU A 23 -18.79 -1.45 4.98
CA GLU A 23 -17.49 -1.70 5.57
C GLU A 23 -16.96 -3.09 5.17
N VAL A 24 -15.66 -3.19 5.00
CA VAL A 24 -14.93 -4.45 4.90
C VAL A 24 -14.04 -4.57 6.12
N SER A 25 -14.26 -5.61 6.93
CA SER A 25 -13.45 -5.90 8.11
C SER A 25 -12.60 -7.13 7.87
N ILE A 26 -11.31 -7.05 8.22
CA ILE A 26 -10.32 -8.09 7.99
C ILE A 26 -9.71 -8.49 9.31
N ALA A 27 -9.92 -9.74 9.71
CA ALA A 27 -9.35 -10.31 10.92
C ALA A 27 -8.23 -11.29 10.56
N LEU A 28 -7.05 -11.11 11.17
CA LEU A 28 -5.96 -12.08 11.15
C LEU A 28 -5.96 -12.85 12.45
N LEU A 29 -5.99 -14.18 12.35
CA LEU A 29 -5.90 -15.08 13.48
C LEU A 29 -4.60 -15.86 13.41
N GLU A 30 -3.95 -16.02 14.57
CA GLU A 30 -2.84 -16.94 14.80
C GLU A 30 -3.30 -17.99 15.84
N ASP A 31 -3.26 -19.26 15.47
CA ASP A 31 -3.77 -20.37 16.31
C ASP A 31 -5.19 -20.10 16.88
N LYS A 32 -6.07 -19.56 16.03
CA LYS A 32 -7.45 -19.15 16.34
C LYS A 32 -7.58 -17.93 17.27
N GLN A 33 -6.49 -17.29 17.66
CA GLN A 33 -6.50 -16.04 18.43
C GLN A 33 -6.45 -14.84 17.48
N LEU A 34 -7.30 -13.85 17.70
CA LEU A 34 -7.31 -12.61 16.96
C LEU A 34 -6.04 -11.81 17.32
N VAL A 35 -5.18 -11.57 16.30
CA VAL A 35 -3.93 -10.82 16.47
C VAL A 35 -3.99 -9.46 15.78
N GLU A 36 -4.81 -9.33 14.74
CA GLU A 36 -4.97 -8.08 14.02
C GLU A 36 -6.40 -7.95 13.50
N LEU A 37 -6.98 -6.76 13.65
CA LEU A 37 -8.28 -6.38 13.09
C LEU A 37 -8.10 -5.07 12.32
N GLN A 38 -8.46 -5.09 11.05
CA GLN A 38 -8.49 -3.91 10.21
C GLN A 38 -9.89 -3.71 9.65
N SER A 39 -10.28 -2.45 9.46
CA SER A 39 -11.54 -2.09 8.83
C SER A 39 -11.31 -1.01 7.80
N GLU A 40 -12.04 -1.10 6.69
CA GLU A 40 -12.10 -0.05 5.68
C GLU A 40 -13.54 0.11 5.18
N GLY A 41 -13.91 1.32 4.76
CA GLY A 41 -15.20 1.53 4.10
C GLY A 41 -15.24 0.80 2.75
N ARG A 42 -16.37 0.23 2.38
CA ARG A 42 -16.52 -0.54 1.13
C ARG A 42 -16.27 0.30 -0.15
N ASN A 43 -16.48 1.60 -0.09
CA ASN A 43 -16.39 2.52 -1.24
C ASN A 43 -15.35 3.62 -1.01
N ILE A 44 -14.18 3.30 -0.49
CA ILE A 44 -13.15 4.32 -0.28
C ILE A 44 -12.38 4.53 -1.58
N SER A 45 -12.83 5.51 -2.38
CA SER A 45 -12.06 6.04 -3.52
C SER A 45 -10.75 6.73 -3.11
N PHE A 46 -10.47 6.85 -1.79
CA PHE A 46 -9.36 7.64 -1.25
C PHE A 46 -8.51 6.81 -0.27
N SER A 47 -8.28 5.54 -0.61
CA SER A 47 -7.43 4.63 0.16
C SER A 47 -5.95 5.01 0.07
N VAL A 48 -5.20 4.64 1.11
CA VAL A 48 -3.73 4.78 1.11
C VAL A 48 -3.14 4.07 -0.11
N GLY A 49 -2.24 4.75 -0.82
CA GLY A 49 -1.61 4.27 -2.04
C GLY A 49 -2.25 4.79 -3.33
N ASN A 50 -3.54 5.18 -3.31
CA ASN A 50 -4.20 5.76 -4.48
C ASN A 50 -3.50 7.05 -4.91
N MET A 51 -3.33 7.21 -6.23
CA MET A 51 -2.66 8.38 -6.80
C MET A 51 -3.61 9.20 -7.66
N TYR A 52 -3.50 10.50 -7.51
CA TYR A 52 -4.33 11.47 -8.22
C TYR A 52 -3.46 12.49 -8.97
N LEU A 53 -3.91 12.86 -10.14
CA LEU A 53 -3.54 14.13 -10.75
C LEU A 53 -4.51 15.18 -10.20
N GLY A 54 -4.08 15.86 -9.14
CA GLY A 54 -4.86 16.86 -8.43
C GLY A 54 -4.50 18.28 -8.83
N ARG A 55 -5.17 19.27 -8.22
CA ARG A 55 -4.92 20.70 -8.43
C ARG A 55 -4.75 21.43 -7.12
N VAL A 56 -3.70 22.24 -7.00
CA VAL A 56 -3.45 23.08 -5.83
C VAL A 56 -4.56 24.13 -5.70
N LYS A 57 -5.31 24.10 -4.61
CA LYS A 57 -6.39 25.05 -4.32
C LYS A 57 -5.93 26.25 -3.53
N LYS A 58 -5.10 26.03 -2.51
CA LYS A 58 -4.70 27.07 -1.57
C LYS A 58 -3.31 26.79 -1.03
N LEU A 59 -2.48 27.82 -0.95
CA LEU A 59 -1.21 27.78 -0.22
C LEU A 59 -1.40 28.24 1.23
N MET A 60 -0.69 27.58 2.14
CA MET A 60 -0.68 27.90 3.57
C MET A 60 0.77 28.13 4.04
N PRO A 61 1.36 29.30 3.74
CA PRO A 61 2.77 29.57 4.04
C PRO A 61 3.13 29.39 5.52
N GLY A 62 2.25 29.77 6.42
CA GLY A 62 2.47 29.62 7.87
C GLY A 62 2.59 28.18 8.35
N LEU A 63 2.11 27.20 7.57
CA LEU A 63 2.23 25.76 7.83
C LEU A 63 3.24 25.10 6.89
N ASN A 64 3.86 25.85 5.99
CA ASN A 64 4.67 25.36 4.90
C ASN A 64 3.97 24.20 4.13
N ALA A 65 2.70 24.37 3.80
CA ALA A 65 1.83 23.36 3.23
C ALA A 65 0.86 23.94 2.20
N CYS A 66 0.16 23.09 1.47
CA CYS A 66 -0.94 23.48 0.60
C CYS A 66 -2.13 22.51 0.73
N PHE A 67 -3.28 22.97 0.26
CA PHE A 67 -4.44 22.14 0.04
C PHE A 67 -4.58 21.79 -1.44
N VAL A 68 -4.84 20.52 -1.73
CA VAL A 68 -4.97 19.97 -3.08
C VAL A 68 -6.35 19.35 -3.24
N ASP A 69 -6.99 19.66 -4.36
CA ASP A 69 -8.21 19.00 -4.78
C ASP A 69 -7.86 17.62 -5.39
N VAL A 70 -8.37 16.57 -4.77
CA VAL A 70 -8.29 15.18 -5.24
C VAL A 70 -9.68 14.57 -5.50
N GLY A 71 -10.74 15.40 -5.42
CA GLY A 71 -12.13 14.99 -5.63
C GLY A 71 -12.84 14.52 -4.36
N TYR A 72 -12.20 14.58 -3.21
CA TYR A 72 -12.85 14.36 -1.93
C TYR A 72 -13.59 15.63 -1.47
N GLU A 73 -14.64 15.48 -0.65
CA GLU A 73 -15.45 16.61 -0.16
C GLU A 73 -14.64 17.66 0.63
N LYS A 74 -13.56 17.23 1.29
CA LYS A 74 -12.60 18.09 1.97
C LYS A 74 -11.28 18.10 1.23
N ASP A 75 -10.66 19.27 1.10
CA ASP A 75 -9.37 19.41 0.43
C ASP A 75 -8.29 18.60 1.14
N ALA A 76 -7.45 17.94 0.36
CA ALA A 76 -6.37 17.10 0.84
C ALA A 76 -5.16 17.94 1.25
N PHE A 77 -4.47 17.53 2.33
CA PHE A 77 -3.33 18.25 2.90
C PHE A 77 -2.01 17.71 2.35
N LEU A 78 -1.17 18.62 1.81
CA LEU A 78 0.17 18.32 1.31
C LEU A 78 1.19 19.26 1.97
N HIS A 79 2.07 18.73 2.82
CA HIS A 79 3.14 19.50 3.44
C HIS A 79 4.34 19.62 2.49
N TYR A 80 5.14 20.69 2.60
CA TYR A 80 6.33 20.89 1.77
C TYR A 80 7.29 19.71 1.80
N LEU A 81 7.59 19.16 2.96
CA LEU A 81 8.47 17.98 3.09
C LEU A 81 7.90 16.70 2.49
N ASP A 82 6.58 16.62 2.32
CA ASP A 82 5.91 15.49 1.67
C ASP A 82 5.93 15.60 0.13
N LEU A 83 6.48 16.69 -0.45
CA LEU A 83 6.74 16.78 -1.89
C LEU A 83 7.80 15.76 -2.34
N GLY A 84 8.74 15.45 -1.46
CA GLY A 84 9.85 14.55 -1.76
C GLY A 84 10.97 15.22 -2.55
N PRO A 85 12.19 14.68 -2.51
CA PRO A 85 13.35 15.28 -3.15
C PRO A 85 13.22 15.36 -4.67
N GLN A 86 12.56 14.39 -5.31
CA GLN A 86 12.43 14.31 -6.78
C GLN A 86 11.28 15.12 -7.36
N PHE A 87 10.60 15.96 -6.57
CA PHE A 87 9.42 16.71 -6.98
C PHE A 87 9.62 17.51 -8.26
N ASN A 88 10.75 18.22 -8.40
CA ASN A 88 11.05 19.03 -9.58
C ASN A 88 11.10 18.18 -10.87
N SER A 89 11.67 16.97 -10.78
CA SER A 89 11.77 16.04 -11.91
C SER A 89 10.38 15.49 -12.28
N LEU A 90 9.59 15.11 -11.28
CA LEU A 90 8.21 14.63 -11.46
C LEU A 90 7.34 15.72 -12.09
N GLU A 91 7.39 16.95 -11.57
CA GLU A 91 6.61 18.07 -12.06
C GLU A 91 6.91 18.39 -13.54
N LYS A 92 8.20 18.47 -13.88
CA LYS A 92 8.63 18.67 -15.26
C LYS A 92 8.10 17.58 -16.19
N TYR A 93 8.21 16.33 -15.76
CA TYR A 93 7.73 15.17 -16.52
C TYR A 93 6.21 15.19 -16.71
N VAL A 94 5.45 15.53 -15.68
CA VAL A 94 3.99 15.65 -15.72
C VAL A 94 3.57 16.75 -16.68
N LYS A 95 4.19 17.94 -16.62
CA LYS A 95 3.93 19.05 -17.56
C LYS A 95 4.19 18.63 -19.01
N GLN A 96 5.29 17.91 -19.26
CA GLN A 96 5.60 17.38 -20.59
C GLN A 96 4.55 16.36 -21.06
N THR A 97 4.12 15.46 -20.16
CA THR A 97 3.10 14.44 -20.45
C THR A 97 1.74 15.08 -20.79
N LEU A 98 1.35 16.13 -20.07
CA LEU A 98 0.10 16.85 -20.30
C LEU A 98 0.13 17.65 -21.63
N SER A 99 1.28 18.16 -22.02
CA SER A 99 1.43 18.97 -23.24
C SER A 99 1.52 18.15 -24.52
N ASP A 100 2.13 16.95 -24.47
CA ASP A 100 2.25 16.07 -25.64
C ASP A 100 1.21 14.95 -25.61
N LYS A 101 0.14 15.13 -26.40
CA LYS A 101 -0.93 14.14 -26.54
C LYS A 101 -0.61 12.98 -27.49
N LYS A 102 0.50 13.07 -28.23
CA LYS A 102 0.85 12.07 -29.27
C LYS A 102 1.82 11.02 -28.76
N LYS A 103 2.75 11.40 -27.89
CA LYS A 103 3.84 10.53 -27.44
C LYS A 103 4.00 10.58 -25.93
N LEU A 104 4.06 9.41 -25.29
CA LEU A 104 4.43 9.32 -23.88
C LEU A 104 5.93 9.59 -23.70
N PRO A 105 6.31 10.48 -22.79
CA PRO A 105 7.73 10.67 -22.49
C PRO A 105 8.29 9.42 -21.82
N GLN A 106 9.51 9.03 -22.16
CA GLN A 106 10.21 7.91 -21.56
C GLN A 106 10.97 8.38 -20.32
N ILE A 107 10.61 7.91 -19.15
CA ILE A 107 11.28 8.28 -17.89
C ILE A 107 12.79 7.96 -17.93
N THR A 108 13.19 6.86 -18.59
CA THR A 108 14.60 6.45 -18.73
C THR A 108 15.46 7.46 -19.50
N LYS A 109 14.82 8.34 -20.31
CA LYS A 109 15.45 9.43 -21.05
C LYS A 109 15.24 10.79 -20.39
N ALA A 110 14.47 10.86 -19.32
CA ALA A 110 14.22 12.10 -18.60
C ALA A 110 15.49 12.62 -17.93
N THR A 111 15.68 13.92 -17.99
CA THR A 111 16.74 14.59 -17.22
C THR A 111 16.26 14.74 -15.79
N ILE A 112 16.99 14.13 -14.85
CA ILE A 112 16.74 14.32 -13.42
C ILE A 112 17.25 15.70 -13.03
N LEU A 113 16.36 16.46 -12.39
CA LEU A 113 16.68 17.77 -11.84
C LEU A 113 17.26 17.64 -10.42
N PRO A 114 17.94 18.69 -9.90
CA PRO A 114 18.38 18.72 -8.52
C PRO A 114 17.24 18.45 -7.55
N ASP A 115 17.57 17.76 -6.49
CA ASP A 115 16.63 17.45 -5.40
C ASP A 115 16.06 18.75 -4.80
N LEU A 116 14.82 18.67 -4.33
CA LEU A 116 14.18 19.76 -3.63
C LEU A 116 14.89 20.01 -2.28
N GLU A 117 15.22 21.28 -1.99
CA GLU A 117 15.87 21.66 -0.73
C GLU A 117 14.94 21.44 0.46
N LYS A 118 15.48 20.91 1.56
CA LYS A 118 14.66 20.58 2.74
C LYS A 118 14.14 21.81 3.50
N ASP A 119 14.85 22.92 3.42
CA ASP A 119 14.54 24.20 4.04
C ASP A 119 13.77 25.17 3.12
N GLY A 120 13.35 24.69 1.96
CA GLY A 120 12.53 25.44 1.03
C GLY A 120 11.09 25.71 1.54
N THR A 121 10.35 26.46 0.76
CA THR A 121 8.98 26.85 1.10
C THR A 121 7.98 26.48 0.03
N VAL A 122 6.75 26.15 0.46
CA VAL A 122 5.64 25.85 -0.45
C VAL A 122 5.34 27.02 -1.40
N ALA A 123 5.48 28.26 -0.93
CA ALA A 123 5.18 29.47 -1.71
C ALA A 123 6.14 29.67 -2.89
N ASN A 124 7.40 29.21 -2.76
CA ASN A 124 8.40 29.29 -3.82
C ASN A 124 8.32 28.10 -4.79
N THR A 125 7.66 27.01 -4.39
CA THR A 125 7.66 25.74 -5.11
C THR A 125 6.36 25.49 -5.87
N LEU A 126 5.21 25.87 -5.30
CA LEU A 126 3.89 25.60 -5.85
C LEU A 126 3.12 26.89 -6.13
N LYS A 127 2.16 26.79 -7.04
CA LYS A 127 1.22 27.89 -7.39
C LYS A 127 -0.21 27.39 -7.28
N VAL A 128 -1.12 28.27 -6.88
CA VAL A 128 -2.56 27.99 -6.92
C VAL A 128 -2.97 27.70 -8.38
N GLY A 129 -3.78 26.66 -8.55
CA GLY A 129 -4.22 26.18 -9.86
C GLY A 129 -3.24 25.20 -10.55
N GLN A 130 -2.04 24.96 -10.00
CA GLN A 130 -1.07 24.04 -10.53
C GLN A 130 -1.55 22.60 -10.41
N GLU A 131 -1.39 21.80 -11.49
CA GLU A 131 -1.59 20.37 -11.48
C GLU A 131 -0.40 19.70 -10.78
N VAL A 132 -0.70 18.75 -9.89
CA VAL A 132 0.30 17.99 -9.14
C VAL A 132 -0.10 16.52 -9.09
N VAL A 133 0.88 15.62 -9.25
CA VAL A 133 0.69 14.20 -8.98
C VAL A 133 0.94 13.96 -7.50
N VAL A 134 -0.05 13.36 -6.84
CA VAL A 134 -0.03 13.11 -5.42
C VAL A 134 -0.53 11.71 -5.09
N GLN A 135 -0.01 11.13 -4.02
CA GLN A 135 -0.40 9.83 -3.48
C GLN A 135 -0.95 10.00 -2.07
N ILE A 136 -2.01 9.27 -1.74
CA ILE A 136 -2.59 9.28 -0.40
C ILE A 136 -1.71 8.47 0.55
N VAL A 137 -1.29 9.09 1.65
CA VAL A 137 -0.52 8.45 2.73
C VAL A 137 -1.32 8.25 4.01
N LYS A 138 -2.42 9.01 4.18
CA LYS A 138 -3.42 8.80 5.23
C LYS A 138 -4.80 9.08 4.66
N GLU A 139 -5.71 8.17 4.94
CA GLU A 139 -7.11 8.28 4.58
C GLU A 139 -7.77 9.47 5.28
N PRO A 140 -8.87 10.03 4.72
CA PRO A 140 -9.63 11.06 5.39
C PRO A 140 -10.21 10.54 6.70
N ILE A 141 -10.19 11.36 7.74
CA ILE A 141 -10.70 11.01 9.07
C ILE A 141 -11.59 12.13 9.57
N SER A 142 -12.83 11.80 9.91
CA SER A 142 -13.83 12.74 10.47
C SER A 142 -14.00 13.97 9.57
N THR A 143 -13.62 15.15 10.05
CA THR A 143 -13.74 16.43 9.34
C THR A 143 -12.53 16.79 8.49
N LYS A 144 -11.48 15.96 8.47
CA LYS A 144 -10.22 16.24 7.77
C LYS A 144 -10.13 15.47 6.48
N GLY A 145 -9.68 16.14 5.41
CA GLY A 145 -9.33 15.51 4.14
C GLY A 145 -8.09 14.60 4.25
N PRO A 146 -7.79 13.84 3.19
CA PRO A 146 -6.66 12.93 3.18
C PRO A 146 -5.32 13.68 3.27
N ARG A 147 -4.29 13.02 3.82
CA ARG A 147 -2.90 13.50 3.75
C ARG A 147 -2.22 12.94 2.53
N LEU A 148 -1.45 13.77 1.86
CA LEU A 148 -0.81 13.47 0.59
C LEU A 148 0.72 13.47 0.69
N THR A 149 1.35 12.81 -0.29
CA THR A 149 2.76 12.97 -0.67
C THR A 149 2.88 13.08 -2.18
N SER A 150 3.92 13.74 -2.68
CA SER A 150 4.34 13.65 -4.08
C SER A 150 5.58 12.75 -4.26
N GLU A 151 6.09 12.14 -3.20
CA GLU A 151 7.06 11.07 -3.28
C GLU A 151 6.35 9.76 -3.67
N ILE A 152 6.14 9.62 -4.99
CA ILE A 152 5.35 8.54 -5.58
C ILE A 152 6.06 7.21 -5.47
N SER A 153 5.32 6.17 -5.06
CA SER A 153 5.84 4.80 -4.97
C SER A 153 4.79 3.76 -5.30
N PHE A 154 5.21 2.66 -5.91
CA PHE A 154 4.37 1.50 -6.20
C PHE A 154 4.83 0.33 -5.35
N ALA A 155 3.99 -0.11 -4.44
CA ALA A 155 4.31 -1.18 -3.51
C ALA A 155 3.97 -2.55 -4.09
N GLY A 156 5.01 -3.38 -4.32
CA GLY A 156 4.88 -4.80 -4.60
C GLY A 156 5.08 -5.67 -3.35
N ARG A 157 5.12 -6.98 -3.56
CA ARG A 157 5.38 -7.97 -2.51
C ARG A 157 6.86 -7.96 -2.09
N TYR A 158 7.75 -8.00 -3.06
CA TYR A 158 9.20 -8.05 -2.87
C TYR A 158 9.87 -6.69 -2.98
N LEU A 159 9.30 -5.81 -3.78
CA LEU A 159 9.90 -4.56 -4.21
C LEU A 159 8.96 -3.37 -3.96
N VAL A 160 9.54 -2.19 -3.74
CA VAL A 160 8.83 -0.92 -3.90
C VAL A 160 9.56 -0.13 -4.99
N LEU A 161 8.83 0.26 -6.03
CA LEU A 161 9.36 1.03 -7.15
C LEU A 161 9.16 2.53 -6.91
N ILE A 162 10.22 3.32 -7.10
CA ILE A 162 10.20 4.78 -6.89
C ILE A 162 10.67 5.47 -8.19
N PRO A 163 9.78 6.14 -8.93
CA PRO A 163 10.15 6.91 -10.11
C PRO A 163 11.09 8.07 -9.78
N PHE A 164 11.90 8.50 -10.75
CA PHE A 164 12.89 9.60 -10.66
C PHE A 164 13.98 9.41 -9.61
N ASN A 165 14.23 8.18 -9.22
CA ASN A 165 15.28 7.80 -8.29
C ASN A 165 16.18 6.76 -8.96
N ASP A 166 17.46 6.64 -8.55
CA ASP A 166 18.35 5.60 -9.06
C ASP A 166 18.88 4.67 -7.96
N LYS A 167 18.53 4.94 -6.70
CA LYS A 167 19.05 4.20 -5.56
C LYS A 167 18.38 2.82 -5.44
N VAL A 168 19.19 1.81 -5.11
CA VAL A 168 18.68 0.50 -4.65
C VAL A 168 18.96 0.38 -3.18
N SER A 169 17.90 0.27 -2.38
CA SER A 169 17.98 0.07 -0.94
C SER A 169 17.45 -1.33 -0.59
N VAL A 170 18.04 -1.98 0.40
CA VAL A 170 17.62 -3.31 0.87
C VAL A 170 17.22 -3.21 2.33
N SER A 171 16.10 -3.86 2.70
CA SER A 171 15.59 -3.90 4.07
C SER A 171 16.68 -4.32 5.07
N GLN A 172 16.88 -3.52 6.10
CA GLN A 172 17.81 -3.82 7.19
C GLN A 172 17.37 -5.01 8.06
N LYS A 173 16.11 -5.45 7.91
CA LYS A 173 15.59 -6.66 8.58
C LYS A 173 16.14 -7.96 8.00
N ILE A 174 16.71 -7.93 6.79
CA ILE A 174 17.51 -9.04 6.23
C ILE A 174 18.84 -9.04 6.95
N LYS A 175 19.08 -10.03 7.79
CA LYS A 175 20.26 -10.05 8.69
C LYS A 175 21.57 -10.31 7.95
N SER A 176 21.56 -11.21 6.94
CA SER A 176 22.75 -11.54 6.16
C SER A 176 23.21 -10.35 5.31
N SER A 177 24.45 -9.89 5.54
CA SER A 177 25.10 -8.85 4.74
C SER A 177 25.35 -9.30 3.30
N GLU A 178 25.68 -10.58 3.12
CA GLU A 178 25.93 -11.21 1.81
C GLU A 178 24.65 -11.23 0.99
N GLU A 179 23.53 -11.62 1.61
CA GLU A 179 22.22 -11.62 0.93
C GLU A 179 21.78 -10.21 0.57
N ARG A 180 21.98 -9.22 1.46
CA ARG A 180 21.69 -7.82 1.12
C ARG A 180 22.54 -7.33 -0.07
N ALA A 181 23.83 -7.69 -0.10
CA ALA A 181 24.72 -7.35 -1.22
C ALA A 181 24.27 -8.04 -2.51
N ARG A 182 23.93 -9.34 -2.47
CA ARG A 182 23.40 -10.11 -3.60
C ARG A 182 22.14 -9.47 -4.19
N LEU A 183 21.14 -9.21 -3.35
CA LEU A 183 19.88 -8.59 -3.77
C LEU A 183 20.10 -7.20 -4.37
N LYS A 184 20.96 -6.38 -3.74
CA LYS A 184 21.29 -5.05 -4.26
C LYS A 184 21.92 -5.12 -5.63
N GLN A 185 22.96 -5.95 -5.81
CA GLN A 185 23.66 -6.11 -7.08
C GLN A 185 22.73 -6.63 -8.19
N LEU A 186 21.88 -7.59 -7.84
CA LEU A 186 20.90 -8.16 -8.74
C LEU A 186 19.91 -7.09 -9.24
N LEU A 187 19.32 -6.31 -8.32
CA LEU A 187 18.37 -5.26 -8.70
C LEU A 187 19.05 -4.13 -9.49
N MET A 188 20.29 -3.79 -9.17
CA MET A 188 21.08 -2.83 -9.97
C MET A 188 21.29 -3.27 -11.41
N SER A 189 21.37 -4.59 -11.68
CA SER A 189 21.57 -5.12 -13.02
C SER A 189 20.31 -5.17 -13.88
N ILE A 190 19.11 -5.25 -13.26
CA ILE A 190 17.85 -5.40 -13.99
C ILE A 190 16.95 -4.16 -13.98
N LYS A 191 17.12 -3.25 -13.01
CA LYS A 191 16.28 -2.06 -12.93
C LYS A 191 16.56 -1.07 -14.08
N PRO A 192 15.53 -0.44 -14.65
CA PRO A 192 15.75 0.63 -15.61
C PRO A 192 16.35 1.89 -14.95
N LYS A 193 16.99 2.72 -15.77
CA LYS A 193 17.47 4.04 -15.36
C LYS A 193 16.32 4.91 -14.85
N ASN A 194 16.60 5.78 -13.89
CA ASN A 194 15.65 6.72 -13.29
C ASN A 194 14.49 6.06 -12.50
N PHE A 195 14.69 4.80 -12.10
CA PHE A 195 13.85 4.14 -11.10
C PHE A 195 14.69 3.70 -9.92
N GLY A 196 14.27 4.07 -8.73
CA GLY A 196 14.78 3.52 -7.49
C GLY A 196 13.98 2.29 -7.07
N VAL A 197 14.61 1.41 -6.30
CA VAL A 197 13.98 0.19 -5.80
C VAL A 197 14.31 0.00 -4.33
N ILE A 198 13.28 -0.24 -3.51
CA ILE A 198 13.46 -0.74 -2.14
C ILE A 198 13.14 -2.22 -2.14
N VAL A 199 14.10 -3.04 -1.73
CA VAL A 199 13.94 -4.49 -1.59
C VAL A 199 13.39 -4.79 -0.19
N ARG A 200 12.22 -5.45 -0.14
CA ARG A 200 11.53 -5.80 1.10
C ARG A 200 12.10 -7.08 1.71
N THR A 201 11.84 -7.31 2.98
CA THR A 201 12.34 -8.49 3.72
C THR A 201 11.89 -9.82 3.07
N VAL A 202 10.67 -9.87 2.54
CA VAL A 202 10.10 -11.06 1.86
C VAL A 202 10.85 -11.45 0.58
N ALA A 203 11.74 -10.59 0.07
CA ALA A 203 12.60 -10.89 -1.08
C ALA A 203 13.83 -11.75 -0.73
N GLU A 204 14.08 -12.01 0.56
CA GLU A 204 15.18 -12.86 1.02
C GLU A 204 15.10 -14.24 0.35
N GLY A 205 16.22 -14.71 -0.22
CA GLY A 205 16.31 -15.99 -0.92
C GLY A 205 15.63 -16.05 -2.29
N LYS A 206 14.98 -14.96 -2.76
CA LYS A 206 14.29 -14.96 -4.05
C LYS A 206 15.26 -14.97 -5.23
N ARG A 207 14.82 -15.62 -6.31
CA ARG A 207 15.56 -15.71 -7.57
C ARG A 207 15.34 -14.46 -8.42
N VAL A 208 16.28 -14.21 -9.35
CA VAL A 208 16.20 -13.07 -10.26
C VAL A 208 14.88 -13.04 -11.05
N ALA A 209 14.40 -14.19 -11.51
CA ALA A 209 13.18 -14.29 -12.31
C ALA A 209 11.92 -13.82 -11.54
N GLU A 210 11.84 -14.09 -10.22
CA GLU A 210 10.73 -13.64 -9.39
C GLU A 210 10.77 -12.12 -9.20
N LEU A 211 11.94 -11.57 -8.95
CA LEU A 211 12.13 -10.13 -8.75
C LEU A 211 11.96 -9.32 -10.05
N ASP A 212 12.46 -9.85 -11.18
CA ASP A 212 12.26 -9.26 -12.52
C ASP A 212 10.79 -9.28 -12.93
N GLY A 213 10.10 -10.39 -12.65
CA GLY A 213 8.67 -10.52 -12.90
C GLY A 213 7.86 -9.44 -12.17
N GLU A 214 8.11 -9.24 -10.87
CA GLU A 214 7.43 -8.20 -10.10
C GLU A 214 7.85 -6.79 -10.56
N LEU A 215 9.13 -6.56 -10.83
CA LEU A 215 9.61 -5.29 -11.34
C LEU A 215 8.88 -4.87 -12.62
N LYS A 216 8.65 -5.80 -13.55
CA LYS A 216 7.87 -5.55 -14.78
C LYS A 216 6.43 -5.16 -14.51
N VAL A 217 5.79 -5.78 -13.52
CA VAL A 217 4.43 -5.41 -13.10
C VAL A 217 4.40 -3.98 -12.54
N LEU A 218 5.35 -3.63 -11.67
CA LEU A 218 5.42 -2.29 -11.09
C LEU A 218 5.74 -1.22 -12.14
N LEU A 219 6.60 -1.52 -13.11
CA LEU A 219 6.86 -0.64 -14.25
C LEU A 219 5.61 -0.44 -15.10
N LYS A 220 4.81 -1.49 -15.28
CA LYS A 220 3.52 -1.38 -15.99
C LYS A 220 2.53 -0.49 -15.25
N HIS A 221 2.45 -0.57 -13.92
CA HIS A 221 1.62 0.35 -13.13
C HIS A 221 2.02 1.82 -13.35
N TRP A 222 3.34 2.11 -13.40
CA TRP A 222 3.82 3.44 -13.75
C TRP A 222 3.39 3.88 -15.16
N GLU A 223 3.58 3.03 -16.17
CA GLU A 223 3.19 3.33 -17.56
C GLU A 223 1.69 3.60 -17.70
N ASP A 224 0.85 2.81 -17.00
CA ASP A 224 -0.59 2.98 -16.99
C ASP A 224 -1.00 4.28 -16.30
N ALA A 225 -0.34 4.64 -15.18
CA ALA A 225 -0.55 5.92 -14.50
C ALA A 225 -0.18 7.11 -15.41
N VAL A 226 0.97 7.06 -16.09
CA VAL A 226 1.41 8.09 -17.04
C VAL A 226 0.45 8.20 -18.23
N THR A 227 -0.06 7.06 -18.70
CA THR A 227 -1.06 7.05 -19.78
C THR A 227 -2.36 7.75 -19.35
N LYS A 228 -2.80 7.53 -18.09
CA LYS A 228 -3.97 8.23 -17.54
C LYS A 228 -3.70 9.73 -17.38
N ILE A 229 -2.49 10.14 -16.96
CA ILE A 229 -2.09 11.56 -16.92
C ILE A 229 -2.20 12.18 -18.30
N GLN A 230 -1.65 11.54 -19.34
CA GLN A 230 -1.69 12.06 -20.71
C GLN A 230 -3.13 12.25 -21.22
N LYS A 231 -4.01 11.30 -20.90
CA LYS A 231 -5.42 11.31 -21.33
C LYS A 231 -6.32 12.19 -20.45
N ALA A 232 -5.81 12.71 -19.34
CA ALA A 232 -6.61 13.51 -18.43
C ALA A 232 -7.14 14.79 -19.12
N THR A 233 -8.46 14.98 -19.04
CA THR A 233 -9.18 16.16 -19.54
C THR A 233 -9.91 16.87 -18.41
N LYS A 234 -10.07 16.22 -17.28
CA LYS A 234 -10.73 16.74 -16.07
C LYS A 234 -9.77 16.62 -14.88
N PHE A 235 -9.94 17.50 -13.92
CA PHE A 235 -9.18 17.51 -12.69
C PHE A 235 -10.15 17.60 -11.51
N PRO A 236 -9.93 16.83 -10.45
CA PRO A 236 -8.90 15.79 -10.28
C PRO A 236 -9.19 14.51 -11.07
N THR A 237 -8.15 13.71 -11.34
CA THR A 237 -8.24 12.41 -12.00
C THR A 237 -7.51 11.34 -11.20
N LEU A 238 -8.16 10.21 -10.90
CA LEU A 238 -7.54 9.02 -10.32
C LEU A 238 -6.64 8.36 -11.38
N ILE A 239 -5.32 8.38 -11.17
CA ILE A 239 -4.33 7.85 -12.11
C ILE A 239 -3.84 6.45 -11.76
N TYR A 240 -3.84 6.10 -10.47
CA TYR A 240 -3.52 4.76 -9.98
C TYR A 240 -4.41 4.42 -8.78
N GLU A 241 -4.95 3.23 -8.79
CA GLU A 241 -5.73 2.67 -7.70
C GLU A 241 -4.93 1.53 -7.06
N GLU A 242 -4.69 1.64 -5.76
CA GLU A 242 -3.99 0.60 -5.00
C GLU A 242 -4.91 -0.61 -4.80
N THR A 243 -4.34 -1.78 -4.60
CA THR A 243 -5.09 -2.99 -4.28
C THR A 243 -5.90 -2.83 -2.99
N SER A 244 -6.99 -3.59 -2.85
CA SER A 244 -7.79 -3.58 -1.62
C SER A 244 -6.92 -3.90 -0.39
N ARG A 245 -7.36 -3.45 0.78
CA ARG A 245 -6.65 -3.71 2.04
C ARG A 245 -6.53 -5.22 2.32
N ALA A 246 -7.52 -6.00 1.91
CA ALA A 246 -7.50 -7.45 2.06
C ALA A 246 -6.35 -8.09 1.26
N VAL A 247 -6.14 -7.67 0.02
CA VAL A 247 -5.00 -8.09 -0.81
C VAL A 247 -3.70 -7.48 -0.31
N GLY A 248 -3.71 -6.22 0.10
CA GLY A 248 -2.55 -5.54 0.68
C GLY A 248 -1.98 -6.25 1.91
N LEU A 249 -2.85 -6.74 2.80
CA LEU A 249 -2.45 -7.52 3.96
C LEU A 249 -1.77 -8.84 3.55
N LEU A 250 -2.31 -9.53 2.55
CA LEU A 250 -1.70 -10.76 2.00
C LEU A 250 -0.37 -10.46 1.31
N ARG A 251 -0.29 -9.37 0.55
CA ARG A 251 0.96 -8.92 -0.05
C ARG A 251 2.07 -8.80 0.99
N ASP A 252 1.73 -8.30 2.17
CA ASP A 252 2.70 -8.00 3.21
C ASP A 252 2.99 -9.20 4.13
N LEU A 253 2.01 -10.03 4.43
CA LEU A 253 2.09 -11.05 5.48
C LEU A 253 2.01 -12.50 4.98
N PHE A 254 1.54 -12.73 3.74
CA PHE A 254 1.34 -14.10 3.24
C PHE A 254 2.64 -14.91 3.24
N ASN A 255 2.58 -16.09 3.84
CA ASN A 255 3.68 -17.06 3.91
C ASN A 255 3.10 -18.49 4.03
N PRO A 256 3.92 -19.54 4.03
CA PRO A 256 3.44 -20.93 4.11
C PRO A 256 2.60 -21.28 5.35
N SER A 257 2.64 -20.46 6.41
CA SER A 257 1.83 -20.69 7.62
C SER A 257 0.34 -20.34 7.47
N PHE A 258 -0.05 -19.68 6.36
CA PHE A 258 -1.46 -19.42 6.07
C PHE A 258 -2.17 -20.73 5.69
N GLU A 259 -3.12 -21.16 6.49
CA GLU A 259 -3.93 -22.35 6.22
C GLU A 259 -5.18 -22.06 5.41
N ASN A 260 -5.89 -20.99 5.74
CA ASN A 260 -7.17 -20.65 5.15
C ASN A 260 -7.39 -19.15 5.09
N ILE A 261 -8.11 -18.72 4.05
CA ILE A 261 -8.62 -17.36 3.88
C ILE A 261 -10.11 -17.49 3.60
N HIS A 262 -10.95 -16.99 4.50
CA HIS A 262 -12.41 -17.06 4.37
C HIS A 262 -13.00 -15.69 4.05
N VAL A 263 -13.89 -15.63 3.08
CA VAL A 263 -14.52 -14.39 2.60
C VAL A 263 -16.00 -14.64 2.38
N ASN A 264 -16.86 -13.73 2.79
CA ASN A 264 -18.31 -13.83 2.65
C ASN A 264 -18.90 -13.04 1.45
N ASP A 265 -18.04 -12.44 0.61
CA ASP A 265 -18.44 -11.71 -0.61
C ASP A 265 -17.74 -12.34 -1.82
N GLU A 266 -18.49 -12.55 -2.92
CA GLU A 266 -17.99 -13.25 -4.09
C GLU A 266 -16.97 -12.43 -4.89
N ALA A 267 -17.15 -11.12 -4.99
CA ALA A 267 -16.23 -10.25 -5.71
C ALA A 267 -14.87 -10.18 -4.99
N VAL A 268 -14.88 -9.96 -3.67
CA VAL A 268 -13.66 -9.93 -2.84
C VAL A 268 -13.00 -11.32 -2.78
N PHE A 269 -13.79 -12.40 -2.78
CA PHE A 269 -13.25 -13.76 -2.88
C PHE A 269 -12.46 -13.96 -4.17
N HIS A 270 -12.98 -13.53 -5.32
CA HIS A 270 -12.28 -13.66 -6.60
C HIS A 270 -11.01 -12.81 -6.62
N GLU A 271 -11.07 -11.56 -6.16
CA GLU A 271 -9.90 -10.67 -6.06
C GLU A 271 -8.76 -11.32 -5.24
N ILE A 272 -9.08 -11.83 -4.05
CA ILE A 272 -8.11 -12.48 -3.18
C ILE A 272 -7.59 -13.78 -3.82
N LYS A 273 -8.46 -14.57 -4.41
CA LYS A 273 -8.08 -15.84 -5.05
C LYS A 273 -7.15 -15.62 -6.24
N ASP A 274 -7.43 -14.62 -7.06
CA ASP A 274 -6.57 -14.26 -8.21
C ASP A 274 -5.20 -13.82 -7.73
N TYR A 275 -5.15 -12.99 -6.67
CA TYR A 275 -3.88 -12.58 -6.07
C TYR A 275 -3.10 -13.75 -5.49
N VAL A 276 -3.74 -14.65 -4.72
CA VAL A 276 -3.06 -15.84 -4.16
C VAL A 276 -2.61 -16.78 -5.28
N THR A 277 -3.40 -16.93 -6.34
CA THR A 277 -3.01 -17.72 -7.52
C THR A 277 -1.77 -17.14 -8.20
N LEU A 278 -1.64 -15.82 -8.25
CA LEU A 278 -0.47 -15.15 -8.81
C LEU A 278 0.80 -15.39 -8.00
N ILE A 279 0.72 -15.31 -6.66
CA ILE A 279 1.90 -15.37 -5.78
C ILE A 279 2.24 -16.79 -5.29
N ALA A 280 1.26 -17.69 -5.26
CA ALA A 280 1.38 -19.07 -4.78
C ALA A 280 0.30 -19.96 -5.45
N PRO A 281 0.47 -20.34 -6.73
CA PRO A 281 -0.55 -21.07 -7.50
C PRO A 281 -0.99 -22.39 -6.85
N ASP A 282 -0.05 -23.11 -6.25
CA ASP A 282 -0.25 -24.35 -5.50
C ASP A 282 -1.10 -24.17 -4.23
N ARG A 283 -1.23 -22.94 -3.75
CA ARG A 283 -1.96 -22.58 -2.53
C ARG A 283 -3.31 -21.92 -2.80
N ALA A 284 -3.74 -21.71 -4.04
CA ALA A 284 -5.00 -21.05 -4.39
C ALA A 284 -6.24 -21.69 -3.72
N GLY A 285 -6.18 -22.97 -3.39
CA GLY A 285 -7.25 -23.72 -2.71
C GLY A 285 -7.50 -23.32 -1.24
N ILE A 286 -6.61 -22.55 -0.61
CA ILE A 286 -6.84 -22.07 0.76
C ILE A 286 -7.85 -20.93 0.83
N VAL A 287 -8.13 -20.25 -0.29
CA VAL A 287 -9.15 -19.20 -0.37
C VAL A 287 -10.53 -19.84 -0.50
N LYS A 288 -11.43 -19.54 0.41
CA LYS A 288 -12.74 -20.18 0.55
C LYS A 288 -13.85 -19.14 0.62
N LEU A 289 -14.85 -19.29 -0.22
CA LEU A 289 -16.08 -18.51 -0.13
C LEU A 289 -16.93 -19.05 1.04
N TYR A 290 -17.23 -18.18 2.00
CA TYR A 290 -18.07 -18.53 3.14
C TYR A 290 -19.54 -18.35 2.77
N LYS A 291 -20.32 -19.45 2.95
CA LYS A 291 -21.78 -19.49 2.68
C LYS A 291 -22.57 -20.00 3.90
N GLY A 292 -21.99 -19.87 5.11
CA GLY A 292 -22.65 -20.31 6.33
C GLY A 292 -23.86 -19.43 6.71
N GLN A 293 -24.75 -19.96 7.55
CA GLN A 293 -25.94 -19.23 8.04
C GLN A 293 -25.60 -18.18 9.11
N LEU A 294 -24.57 -18.42 9.92
CA LEU A 294 -24.11 -17.45 10.91
C LEU A 294 -23.25 -16.36 10.27
N PRO A 295 -23.25 -15.14 10.83
CA PRO A 295 -22.26 -14.14 10.42
C PRO A 295 -20.84 -14.73 10.51
N ILE A 296 -19.99 -14.40 9.53
CA ILE A 296 -18.67 -15.04 9.39
C ILE A 296 -17.82 -14.87 10.65
N TYR A 297 -17.84 -13.69 11.29
CA TYR A 297 -17.07 -13.44 12.51
C TYR A 297 -17.60 -14.22 13.70
N ASP A 298 -18.91 -14.46 13.78
CA ASP A 298 -19.51 -15.30 14.84
C ASP A 298 -19.09 -16.76 14.66
N ASN A 299 -19.11 -17.27 13.42
CA ASN A 299 -18.70 -18.63 13.10
C ASN A 299 -17.24 -18.94 13.48
N PHE A 300 -16.35 -17.96 13.35
CA PHE A 300 -14.94 -18.10 13.73
C PHE A 300 -14.62 -17.59 15.14
N GLY A 301 -15.62 -17.20 15.94
CA GLY A 301 -15.46 -16.73 17.32
C GLY A 301 -14.75 -15.38 17.45
N ILE A 302 -14.67 -14.63 16.33
CA ILE A 302 -13.98 -13.32 16.27
C ILE A 302 -14.79 -12.27 17.02
N THR A 303 -16.10 -12.22 16.85
CA THR A 303 -16.99 -11.27 17.55
C THR A 303 -16.81 -11.34 19.07
N LYS A 304 -16.68 -12.55 19.62
CA LYS A 304 -16.44 -12.74 21.06
C LYS A 304 -15.09 -12.17 21.48
N GLN A 305 -14.05 -12.38 20.69
CA GLN A 305 -12.70 -11.87 20.97
C GLN A 305 -12.66 -10.33 20.86
N ILE A 306 -13.31 -9.76 19.86
CA ILE A 306 -13.45 -8.29 19.72
C ILE A 306 -14.14 -7.72 20.97
N LYS A 307 -15.30 -8.27 21.37
CA LYS A 307 -16.03 -7.81 22.56
C LYS A 307 -15.18 -7.90 23.83
N SER A 308 -14.40 -8.96 24.00
CA SER A 308 -13.51 -9.11 25.16
C SER A 308 -12.35 -8.12 25.16
N SER A 309 -11.88 -7.68 23.99
CA SER A 309 -10.80 -6.70 23.86
C SER A 309 -11.20 -5.28 24.28
N PHE A 310 -12.50 -4.97 24.27
CA PHE A 310 -13.03 -3.71 24.81
C PHE A 310 -13.36 -3.78 26.32
N GLY A 311 -13.10 -4.90 26.96
CA GLY A 311 -13.24 -5.05 28.41
C GLY A 311 -12.19 -4.22 29.16
N LYS A 312 -12.54 -3.74 30.36
CA LYS A 312 -11.59 -3.00 31.21
C LYS A 312 -10.40 -3.86 31.67
N THR A 313 -10.51 -5.18 31.63
CA THR A 313 -9.51 -6.11 32.16
C THR A 313 -8.86 -6.90 31.02
N VAL A 314 -7.53 -6.83 30.94
CA VAL A 314 -6.70 -7.65 30.04
C VAL A 314 -5.99 -8.70 30.87
N SER A 315 -6.32 -9.97 30.66
CA SER A 315 -5.72 -11.10 31.41
C SER A 315 -4.58 -11.73 30.61
N TYR A 316 -3.49 -12.04 31.28
CA TYR A 316 -2.32 -12.74 30.71
C TYR A 316 -2.38 -14.25 31.01
N LYS A 317 -1.71 -15.06 30.23
CA LYS A 317 -1.57 -16.51 30.42
C LYS A 317 -0.93 -16.88 31.79
N SER A 318 -0.14 -15.96 32.33
CA SER A 318 0.47 -16.11 33.67
C SER A 318 -0.51 -15.98 34.85
N GLY A 319 -1.77 -15.60 34.60
CA GLY A 319 -2.75 -15.27 35.64
C GLY A 319 -2.71 -13.81 36.11
N ALA A 320 -1.72 -13.02 35.68
CA ALA A 320 -1.70 -11.58 35.88
C ALA A 320 -2.76 -10.89 35.00
N TYR A 321 -3.22 -9.71 35.41
CA TYR A 321 -4.15 -8.90 34.61
C TYR A 321 -3.82 -7.41 34.74
N LEU A 322 -4.21 -6.66 33.70
CA LEU A 322 -4.20 -5.18 33.68
C LEU A 322 -5.64 -4.68 33.71
N ILE A 323 -5.89 -3.62 34.47
CA ILE A 323 -7.13 -2.87 34.42
C ILE A 323 -6.82 -1.57 33.67
N ILE A 324 -7.58 -1.31 32.58
CA ILE A 324 -7.46 -0.09 31.77
C ILE A 324 -8.69 0.76 32.07
N GLU A 325 -8.49 1.93 32.69
CA GLU A 325 -9.55 2.89 32.94
C GLU A 325 -9.24 4.21 32.23
N PRO A 326 -10.26 4.87 31.64
CA PRO A 326 -10.05 6.20 31.11
C PRO A 326 -9.78 7.16 32.28
N VAL A 327 -8.73 7.94 32.19
CA VAL A 327 -8.45 9.05 33.11
C VAL A 327 -9.28 10.25 32.63
N SER A 328 -10.14 10.76 33.52
CA SER A 328 -10.95 11.95 33.28
C SER A 328 -10.12 13.22 33.20
#